data_0ffdf9d59655f5b58ded9504bc780136
#
_entry.id   0ffdf9d59655f5b58ded9504bc780136
#
_cell.length_a   1.000
_cell.length_b   1.000
_cell.length_c   1.000
_cell.angle_alpha   90.00
_cell.angle_beta   90.00
_cell.angle_gamma   90.00
#
_symmetry.space_group_name_H-M   'P 1'
#
loop_
_entity.id
_entity.type
_entity.pdbx_description
1 polymer ?
#
loop_
_entity_poly.entity_id
_entity_poly.type
_entity_poly.pdbx_seq_one_letter_code
_entity_poly.pdbx_strand_id
1 'polypeptide(L)'
;MVIGGDGSLTGANRFRQEWSSLVKELQDTSQINKETAEACSHLNIVGMVGSIDNDFCGTDMTIGTDSALHRIIEAVDAIKPTALSHQRTFIMEVMGRHCGYLALVAGIVSEADWVFVPECPPEDNWKEKLCKKLEIERDAGQRLNIIIVSEGAIDRQGNPITADMVKQVVVERLAQDTRVTVLGHVQRGGAPSAFDRVLGCRMGAEAVLALMDATPSTPAAVVSLDGNAAVRVPLMDCVEKTQVRNIRG
;
A
#
# COMPACT_ATOMS: atom_id res chain seq x y z
N MET A 1 -20.40 6.53 5.88
CA MET A 1 -19.34 6.23 4.92
C MET A 1 -18.00 6.42 5.60
N VAL A 2 -17.06 5.48 5.42
CA VAL A 2 -15.72 5.50 6.03
C VAL A 2 -14.66 5.34 4.94
N ILE A 3 -13.62 6.17 5.00
CA ILE A 3 -12.50 6.13 4.05
C ILE A 3 -11.23 5.89 4.85
N GLY A 4 -10.47 4.85 4.52
CA GLY A 4 -9.21 4.55 5.20
C GLY A 4 -8.69 3.15 4.91
N GLY A 5 -7.61 2.78 5.57
CA GLY A 5 -7.05 1.44 5.50
C GLY A 5 -7.73 0.44 6.46
N ASP A 6 -7.12 -0.73 6.62
CA ASP A 6 -7.61 -1.85 7.44
C ASP A 6 -8.05 -1.43 8.85
N GLY A 7 -7.23 -0.70 9.58
CA GLY A 7 -7.56 -0.26 10.94
C GLY A 7 -8.80 0.63 11.03
N SER A 8 -8.98 1.55 10.06
CA SER A 8 -10.16 2.43 10.02
C SER A 8 -11.44 1.64 9.72
N LEU A 9 -11.36 0.68 8.81
CA LEU A 9 -12.49 -0.14 8.40
C LEU A 9 -12.88 -1.14 9.50
N THR A 10 -11.91 -1.74 10.17
CA THR A 10 -12.12 -2.60 11.34
C THR A 10 -12.79 -1.82 12.48
N GLY A 11 -12.28 -0.60 12.77
CA GLY A 11 -12.87 0.27 13.79
C GLY A 11 -14.31 0.69 13.47
N ALA A 12 -14.59 0.99 12.19
CA ALA A 12 -15.94 1.31 11.72
C ALA A 12 -16.92 0.15 11.92
N ASN A 13 -16.49 -1.09 11.62
CA ASN A 13 -17.32 -2.27 11.83
C ASN A 13 -17.59 -2.52 13.32
N ARG A 14 -16.56 -2.36 14.17
CA ARG A 14 -16.74 -2.46 15.62
C ARG A 14 -17.73 -1.41 16.14
N PHE A 15 -17.60 -0.18 15.68
CA PHE A 15 -18.55 0.90 16.01
C PHE A 15 -19.99 0.55 15.59
N ARG A 16 -20.16 -0.06 14.40
CA ARG A 16 -21.47 -0.56 13.94
C ARG A 16 -22.03 -1.65 14.86
N GLN A 17 -21.19 -2.60 15.30
CA GLN A 17 -21.60 -3.68 16.19
C GLN A 17 -22.02 -3.16 17.57
N GLU A 18 -21.35 -2.14 18.08
CA GLU A 18 -21.64 -1.52 19.37
C GLU A 18 -22.77 -0.47 19.31
N TRP A 19 -23.22 -0.08 18.11
CA TRP A 19 -24.11 1.05 17.87
C TRP A 19 -25.40 0.99 18.68
N SER A 20 -26.09 -0.13 18.71
CA SER A 20 -27.36 -0.29 19.43
C SER A 20 -27.20 -0.14 20.95
N SER A 21 -26.08 -0.59 21.50
CA SER A 21 -25.78 -0.41 22.93
C SER A 21 -25.44 1.04 23.25
N LEU A 22 -24.72 1.73 22.37
CA LEU A 22 -24.41 3.16 22.53
C LEU A 22 -25.66 4.03 22.45
N VAL A 23 -26.55 3.77 21.48
CA VAL A 23 -27.85 4.47 21.38
C VAL A 23 -28.70 4.28 22.64
N LYS A 24 -28.73 3.06 23.19
CA LYS A 24 -29.45 2.79 24.44
C LYS A 24 -28.83 3.54 25.61
N GLU A 25 -27.52 3.58 25.75
CA GLU A 25 -26.84 4.33 26.81
C GLU A 25 -27.16 5.85 26.73
N LEU A 26 -27.16 6.42 25.52
CA LEU A 26 -27.54 7.82 25.29
C LEU A 26 -28.99 8.08 25.67
N GLN A 27 -29.91 7.14 25.42
CA GLN A 27 -31.29 7.23 25.85
C GLN A 27 -31.43 7.13 27.37
N ASP A 28 -30.77 6.15 28.00
CA ASP A 28 -30.85 5.91 29.44
C ASP A 28 -30.25 7.10 30.24
N THR A 29 -29.24 7.78 29.66
CA THR A 29 -28.65 9.00 30.23
C THR A 29 -29.41 10.29 29.83
N SER A 30 -30.57 10.18 29.18
CA SER A 30 -31.39 11.31 28.73
C SER A 30 -30.72 12.31 27.78
N GLN A 31 -29.67 11.87 27.08
CA GLN A 31 -29.00 12.69 26.07
C GLN A 31 -29.78 12.72 24.74
N ILE A 32 -30.56 11.68 24.47
CA ILE A 32 -31.49 11.61 23.35
C ILE A 32 -32.86 11.15 23.82
N ASN A 33 -33.91 11.56 23.09
CA ASN A 33 -35.26 11.11 23.37
C ASN A 33 -35.54 9.73 22.73
N LYS A 34 -36.66 9.12 23.09
CA LYS A 34 -37.07 7.81 22.61
C LYS A 34 -37.25 7.76 21.08
N GLU A 35 -37.84 8.78 20.50
CA GLU A 35 -38.07 8.87 19.06
C GLU A 35 -36.73 8.84 18.27
N THR A 36 -35.75 9.63 18.77
CA THR A 36 -34.41 9.65 18.18
C THR A 36 -33.71 8.31 18.33
N ALA A 37 -33.84 7.65 19.50
CA ALA A 37 -33.27 6.33 19.72
C ALA A 37 -33.85 5.28 18.78
N GLU A 38 -35.15 5.28 18.54
CA GLU A 38 -35.82 4.40 17.59
C GLU A 38 -35.44 4.70 16.15
N ALA A 39 -35.39 5.95 15.74
CA ALA A 39 -34.96 6.37 14.40
C ALA A 39 -33.51 6.04 14.08
N CYS A 40 -32.65 6.06 15.09
CA CYS A 40 -31.22 5.77 14.97
C CYS A 40 -30.82 4.37 15.48
N SER A 41 -31.76 3.43 15.52
CA SER A 41 -31.57 2.11 16.15
C SER A 41 -30.50 1.25 15.47
N HIS A 42 -30.12 1.54 14.23
CA HIS A 42 -29.07 0.82 13.49
C HIS A 42 -28.19 1.79 12.72
N LEU A 43 -26.99 1.32 12.37
CA LEU A 43 -26.01 2.07 11.60
C LEU A 43 -25.56 1.28 10.37
N ASN A 44 -25.87 1.79 9.18
CA ASN A 44 -25.32 1.26 7.94
C ASN A 44 -23.94 1.84 7.66
N ILE A 45 -22.99 0.98 7.30
CA ILE A 45 -21.62 1.38 6.98
C ILE A 45 -21.23 0.88 5.61
N VAL A 46 -20.66 1.80 4.82
CA VAL A 46 -19.96 1.50 3.57
C VAL A 46 -18.57 2.10 3.67
N GLY A 47 -17.56 1.26 3.40
CA GLY A 47 -16.15 1.61 3.38
C GLY A 47 -15.62 1.86 1.98
N MET A 48 -14.58 2.68 1.90
CA MET A 48 -13.71 2.83 0.73
C MET A 48 -12.27 2.72 1.18
N VAL A 49 -11.44 2.00 0.42
CA VAL A 49 -10.03 1.78 0.82
C VAL A 49 -9.17 2.94 0.33
N GLY A 50 -8.66 3.73 1.28
CA GLY A 50 -7.65 4.76 1.07
C GLY A 50 -6.33 4.32 1.68
N SER A 51 -5.44 3.78 0.86
CA SER A 51 -4.10 3.33 1.21
C SER A 51 -3.21 3.42 -0.01
N ILE A 52 -1.96 3.83 0.16
CA ILE A 52 -0.98 3.84 -0.94
C ILE A 52 -0.32 2.48 -1.16
N ASP A 53 -0.36 1.60 -0.16
CA ASP A 53 0.39 0.34 -0.17
C ASP A 53 -0.23 -0.75 -1.04
N ASN A 54 -1.50 -0.59 -1.46
CA ASN A 54 -2.29 -1.60 -2.16
C ASN A 54 -2.34 -2.95 -1.42
N ASP A 55 -2.44 -2.89 -0.10
CA ASP A 55 -2.31 -4.02 0.83
C ASP A 55 -3.64 -4.61 1.33
N PHE A 56 -4.77 -4.14 0.79
CA PHE A 56 -6.11 -4.53 1.22
C PHE A 56 -6.70 -5.60 0.30
N CYS A 57 -7.09 -6.76 0.87
CA CYS A 57 -7.72 -7.84 0.12
C CYS A 57 -9.16 -7.52 -0.27
N GLY A 58 -9.54 -7.86 -1.51
CA GLY A 58 -10.90 -7.67 -2.03
C GLY A 58 -11.06 -6.49 -2.98
N THR A 59 -10.00 -5.76 -3.27
CA THR A 59 -9.95 -4.73 -4.31
C THR A 59 -8.68 -4.85 -5.12
N ASP A 60 -8.74 -4.62 -6.41
CA ASP A 60 -7.57 -4.64 -7.30
C ASP A 60 -6.66 -3.44 -7.06
N MET A 61 -7.25 -2.29 -6.73
CA MET A 61 -6.51 -1.05 -6.51
C MET A 61 -7.14 -0.26 -5.36
N THR A 62 -6.28 0.26 -4.48
CA THR A 62 -6.68 1.17 -3.41
C THR A 62 -6.47 2.62 -3.83
N ILE A 63 -7.31 3.53 -3.31
CA ILE A 63 -7.22 4.96 -3.62
C ILE A 63 -5.91 5.52 -3.04
N GLY A 64 -5.09 6.09 -3.90
CA GLY A 64 -3.80 6.69 -3.54
C GLY A 64 -2.58 5.93 -4.06
N THR A 65 -2.71 4.66 -4.41
CA THR A 65 -1.60 3.82 -4.88
C THR A 65 -0.98 4.33 -6.17
N ASP A 66 -1.78 4.67 -7.16
CA ASP A 66 -1.30 5.16 -8.46
C ASP A 66 -0.61 6.52 -8.32
N SER A 67 -1.13 7.39 -7.45
CA SER A 67 -0.49 8.67 -7.12
C SER A 67 0.87 8.47 -6.44
N ALA A 68 0.98 7.50 -5.53
CA ALA A 68 2.26 7.18 -4.88
C ALA A 68 3.27 6.63 -5.89
N LEU A 69 2.86 5.74 -6.80
CA LEU A 69 3.70 5.25 -7.89
C LEU A 69 4.23 6.38 -8.76
N HIS A 70 3.38 7.36 -9.09
CA HIS A 70 3.81 8.53 -9.84
C HIS A 70 4.93 9.30 -9.13
N ARG A 71 4.83 9.50 -7.80
CA ARG A 71 5.89 10.13 -7.01
C ARG A 71 7.19 9.32 -7.02
N ILE A 72 7.11 8.01 -6.92
CA ILE A 72 8.28 7.14 -6.97
C ILE A 72 8.96 7.25 -8.34
N ILE A 73 8.20 7.19 -9.44
CA ILE A 73 8.73 7.26 -10.80
C ILE A 73 9.41 8.62 -11.06
N GLU A 74 8.78 9.73 -10.66
CA GLU A 74 9.40 11.06 -10.74
C GLU A 74 10.74 11.11 -10.00
N ALA A 75 10.84 10.51 -8.81
CA ALA A 75 12.08 10.47 -8.05
C ALA A 75 13.16 9.62 -8.72
N VAL A 76 12.79 8.46 -9.28
CA VAL A 76 13.72 7.61 -10.05
C VAL A 76 14.23 8.36 -11.28
N ASP A 77 13.35 9.00 -12.03
CA ASP A 77 13.71 9.75 -13.24
C ASP A 77 14.62 10.96 -12.92
N ALA A 78 14.40 11.61 -11.77
CA ALA A 78 15.26 12.68 -11.31
C ALA A 78 16.68 12.21 -10.92
N ILE A 79 16.83 10.96 -10.47
CA ILE A 79 18.11 10.38 -10.06
C ILE A 79 18.92 9.83 -11.26
N LYS A 80 18.23 9.29 -12.28
CA LYS A 80 18.87 8.65 -13.43
C LYS A 80 20.00 9.46 -14.09
N PRO A 81 19.85 10.77 -14.39
CA PRO A 81 20.92 11.54 -15.02
C PRO A 81 22.17 11.65 -14.15
N THR A 82 22.01 11.82 -12.83
CA THR A 82 23.12 11.86 -11.89
C THR A 82 23.83 10.51 -11.79
N ALA A 83 23.07 9.44 -11.78
CA ALA A 83 23.61 8.07 -11.74
C ALA A 83 24.45 7.76 -12.99
N LEU A 84 23.95 8.12 -14.17
CA LEU A 84 24.65 7.93 -15.45
C LEU A 84 25.96 8.70 -15.54
N SER A 85 25.98 9.96 -15.11
CA SER A 85 27.16 10.83 -15.21
C SER A 85 28.32 10.36 -14.32
N HIS A 86 28.02 9.75 -13.17
CA HIS A 86 28.99 9.34 -12.18
C HIS A 86 29.22 7.82 -12.11
N GLN A 87 28.56 7.04 -12.94
CA GLN A 87 28.62 5.55 -12.94
C GLN A 87 28.29 4.95 -11.56
N ARG A 88 27.20 5.43 -10.94
CA ARG A 88 26.81 5.06 -9.58
C ARG A 88 25.74 3.97 -9.56
N THR A 89 25.73 3.22 -8.47
CA THR A 89 24.60 2.40 -8.07
C THR A 89 23.70 3.20 -7.13
N PHE A 90 22.41 3.31 -7.45
CA PHE A 90 21.42 3.94 -6.59
C PHE A 90 20.49 2.90 -6.00
N ILE A 91 20.30 2.99 -4.69
CA ILE A 91 19.35 2.19 -3.94
C ILE A 91 18.24 3.11 -3.49
N MET A 92 17.02 2.83 -3.92
CA MET A 92 15.83 3.60 -3.55
C MET A 92 14.95 2.77 -2.64
N GLU A 93 14.73 3.28 -1.42
CA GLU A 93 13.76 2.70 -0.50
C GLU A 93 12.40 3.36 -0.68
N VAL A 94 11.39 2.53 -0.86
CA VAL A 94 9.99 2.93 -1.05
C VAL A 94 9.13 2.37 0.06
N MET A 95 7.99 3.02 0.34
CA MET A 95 7.01 2.55 1.31
C MET A 95 6.42 1.19 0.89
N GLY A 96 5.78 0.52 1.81
CA GLY A 96 5.22 -0.81 1.64
C GLY A 96 5.72 -1.76 2.73
N ARG A 97 5.13 -1.64 3.94
CA ARG A 97 5.54 -2.42 5.11
C ARG A 97 5.20 -3.90 4.97
N HIS A 98 4.00 -4.19 4.47
CA HIS A 98 3.44 -5.54 4.35
C HIS A 98 3.08 -5.91 2.91
N CYS A 99 3.36 -5.02 1.96
CA CYS A 99 3.07 -5.21 0.54
C CYS A 99 4.14 -4.56 -0.32
N GLY A 100 4.76 -5.35 -1.16
CA GLY A 100 5.81 -4.91 -2.09
C GLY A 100 5.28 -4.34 -3.40
N TYR A 101 3.97 -4.07 -3.52
CA TYR A 101 3.36 -3.61 -4.77
C TYR A 101 4.04 -2.36 -5.34
N LEU A 102 4.24 -1.34 -4.49
CA LEU A 102 4.92 -0.11 -4.92
C LEU A 102 6.34 -0.37 -5.42
N ALA A 103 7.11 -1.18 -4.67
CA ALA A 103 8.48 -1.53 -5.04
C ALA A 103 8.53 -2.35 -6.34
N LEU A 104 7.63 -3.32 -6.49
CA LEU A 104 7.59 -4.20 -7.66
C LEU A 104 7.23 -3.41 -8.93
N VAL A 105 6.15 -2.63 -8.89
CA VAL A 105 5.72 -1.85 -10.06
C VAL A 105 6.75 -0.77 -10.40
N ALA A 106 7.26 -0.05 -9.40
CA ALA A 106 8.33 0.92 -9.61
C ALA A 106 9.57 0.26 -10.23
N GLY A 107 9.94 -0.94 -9.77
CA GLY A 107 11.06 -1.70 -10.32
C GLY A 107 10.87 -2.06 -11.78
N ILE A 108 9.69 -2.51 -12.16
CA ILE A 108 9.37 -2.88 -13.54
C ILE A 108 9.43 -1.66 -14.47
N VAL A 109 8.75 -0.57 -14.09
CA VAL A 109 8.64 0.61 -14.97
C VAL A 109 9.91 1.47 -15.01
N SER A 110 10.78 1.36 -14.01
CA SER A 110 12.08 2.04 -13.99
C SER A 110 13.23 1.20 -14.53
N GLU A 111 12.95 -0.04 -14.95
CA GLU A 111 13.97 -1.01 -15.40
C GLU A 111 15.04 -1.24 -14.32
N ALA A 112 14.59 -1.38 -13.06
CA ALA A 112 15.51 -1.61 -11.95
C ALA A 112 16.22 -2.95 -12.07
N ASP A 113 17.52 -2.97 -11.77
CA ASP A 113 18.35 -4.17 -11.85
C ASP A 113 17.99 -5.20 -10.77
N TRP A 114 17.48 -4.73 -9.62
CA TRP A 114 17.05 -5.59 -8.53
C TRP A 114 15.92 -4.96 -7.71
N VAL A 115 15.00 -5.81 -7.23
CA VAL A 115 13.89 -5.39 -6.37
C VAL A 115 13.80 -6.33 -5.18
N PHE A 116 13.68 -5.74 -3.98
CA PHE A 116 13.40 -6.48 -2.75
C PHE A 116 11.98 -6.19 -2.29
N VAL A 117 11.18 -7.23 -2.09
CA VAL A 117 9.78 -7.16 -1.63
C VAL A 117 9.53 -8.16 -0.50
N PRO A 118 8.63 -7.86 0.44
CA PRO A 118 8.36 -8.74 1.58
C PRO A 118 7.75 -10.09 1.16
N GLU A 119 6.93 -10.13 0.10
CA GLU A 119 6.22 -11.34 -0.33
C GLU A 119 7.14 -12.37 -1.01
N CYS A 120 8.30 -11.95 -1.46
CA CYS A 120 9.26 -12.83 -2.14
C CYS A 120 10.65 -12.66 -1.55
N PRO A 121 10.89 -13.19 -0.33
CA PRO A 121 12.21 -13.15 0.28
C PRO A 121 13.27 -13.80 -0.62
N PRO A 122 14.40 -13.13 -0.85
CA PRO A 122 15.43 -13.65 -1.74
C PRO A 122 16.08 -14.91 -1.17
N GLU A 123 16.79 -15.64 -2.02
CA GLU A 123 17.58 -16.79 -1.57
C GLU A 123 18.71 -16.37 -0.61
N ASP A 124 19.17 -17.29 0.24
CA ASP A 124 20.19 -17.00 1.27
C ASP A 124 21.50 -16.45 0.70
N ASN A 125 21.82 -16.79 -0.54
CA ASN A 125 22.98 -16.29 -1.28
C ASN A 125 22.69 -15.03 -2.11
N TRP A 126 21.64 -14.26 -1.76
CA TRP A 126 21.25 -13.09 -2.53
C TRP A 126 22.37 -12.04 -2.67
N LYS A 127 23.21 -11.92 -1.65
CA LYS A 127 24.35 -10.98 -1.67
C LYS A 127 25.33 -11.29 -2.80
N GLU A 128 25.64 -12.57 -2.98
CA GLU A 128 26.51 -13.06 -4.06
C GLU A 128 25.84 -12.87 -5.43
N LYS A 129 24.55 -13.22 -5.52
CA LYS A 129 23.80 -13.10 -6.77
C LYS A 129 23.66 -11.64 -7.21
N LEU A 130 23.33 -10.74 -6.28
CA LEU A 130 23.27 -9.31 -6.53
C LEU A 130 24.59 -8.77 -7.05
N CYS A 131 25.69 -9.02 -6.32
CA CYS A 131 27.00 -8.55 -6.71
C CYS A 131 27.42 -9.08 -8.08
N LYS A 132 27.24 -10.37 -8.31
CA LYS A 132 27.56 -10.98 -9.62
C LYS A 132 26.76 -10.36 -10.77
N LYS A 133 25.47 -10.07 -10.55
CA LYS A 133 24.64 -9.41 -11.57
C LYS A 133 25.18 -8.02 -11.88
N LEU A 134 25.44 -7.20 -10.87
CA LEU A 134 25.94 -5.83 -11.03
C LEU A 134 27.34 -5.80 -11.70
N GLU A 135 28.21 -6.79 -11.43
CA GLU A 135 29.51 -6.94 -12.11
C GLU A 135 29.31 -7.21 -13.60
N ILE A 136 28.49 -8.21 -13.94
CA ILE A 136 28.23 -8.59 -15.34
C ILE A 136 27.66 -7.40 -16.13
N GLU A 137 26.71 -6.67 -15.55
CA GLU A 137 26.11 -5.50 -16.18
C GLU A 137 27.13 -4.36 -16.38
N ARG A 138 28.01 -4.16 -15.40
CA ARG A 138 29.06 -3.16 -15.47
C ARG A 138 30.11 -3.52 -16.52
N ASP A 139 30.51 -4.78 -16.60
CA ASP A 139 31.44 -5.30 -17.60
C ASP A 139 30.85 -5.23 -19.03
N ALA A 140 29.52 -5.35 -19.14
CA ALA A 140 28.79 -5.14 -20.38
C ALA A 140 28.64 -3.65 -20.77
N GLY A 141 29.18 -2.71 -19.96
CA GLY A 141 29.16 -1.29 -20.22
C GLY A 141 28.01 -0.51 -19.62
N GLN A 142 27.19 -1.14 -18.77
CA GLN A 142 26.11 -0.45 -18.07
C GLN A 142 26.69 0.55 -17.05
N ARG A 143 26.28 1.82 -17.14
CA ARG A 143 26.83 2.91 -16.32
C ARG A 143 25.95 3.26 -15.13
N LEU A 144 24.73 2.76 -15.09
CA LEU A 144 23.73 3.02 -14.08
C LEU A 144 23.21 1.70 -13.55
N ASN A 145 23.15 1.55 -12.23
CA ASN A 145 22.38 0.49 -11.62
C ASN A 145 21.35 1.10 -10.64
N ILE A 146 20.13 0.59 -10.69
CA ILE A 146 19.03 0.96 -9.80
C ILE A 146 18.56 -0.28 -9.05
N ILE A 147 18.53 -0.17 -7.73
CA ILE A 147 17.98 -1.19 -6.84
C ILE A 147 16.82 -0.58 -6.08
N ILE A 148 15.67 -1.24 -6.08
CA ILE A 148 14.51 -0.79 -5.30
C ILE A 148 14.31 -1.73 -4.11
N VAL A 149 14.11 -1.13 -2.93
CA VAL A 149 13.90 -1.85 -1.68
C VAL A 149 12.55 -1.41 -1.09
N SER A 150 11.64 -2.35 -0.88
CA SER A 150 10.44 -2.08 -0.08
C SER A 150 10.82 -1.91 1.39
N GLU A 151 10.21 -0.94 2.08
CA GLU A 151 10.38 -0.70 3.53
C GLU A 151 10.25 -1.99 4.36
N GLY A 152 9.38 -2.92 3.92
CA GLY A 152 9.12 -4.19 4.61
C GLY A 152 9.90 -5.38 4.05
N ALA A 153 10.92 -5.18 3.21
CA ALA A 153 11.68 -6.28 2.63
C ALA A 153 12.38 -7.12 3.71
N ILE A 154 12.30 -8.45 3.59
CA ILE A 154 12.86 -9.41 4.54
C ILE A 154 13.63 -10.52 3.82
N ASP A 155 14.51 -11.19 4.54
CA ASP A 155 15.11 -12.46 4.12
C ASP A 155 14.20 -13.65 4.46
N ARG A 156 14.63 -14.87 4.10
CA ARG A 156 13.88 -16.11 4.38
C ARG A 156 13.76 -16.44 5.88
N GLN A 157 14.61 -15.85 6.69
CA GLN A 157 14.58 -15.98 8.15
C GLN A 157 13.72 -14.91 8.83
N GLY A 158 13.13 -13.97 8.04
CA GLY A 158 12.32 -12.87 8.53
C GLY A 158 13.13 -11.66 9.03
N ASN A 159 14.44 -11.61 8.78
CA ASN A 159 15.24 -10.45 9.14
C ASN A 159 15.08 -9.34 8.09
N PRO A 160 15.02 -8.06 8.50
CA PRO A 160 14.89 -6.95 7.58
C PRO A 160 16.05 -6.84 6.58
N ILE A 161 15.73 -6.59 5.30
CA ILE A 161 16.70 -6.17 4.28
C ILE A 161 16.51 -4.68 4.05
N THR A 162 17.40 -3.86 4.63
CA THR A 162 17.33 -2.40 4.51
C THR A 162 18.17 -1.88 3.34
N ALA A 163 17.85 -0.69 2.86
CA ALA A 163 18.62 -0.03 1.82
C ALA A 163 20.10 0.18 2.22
N ASP A 164 20.36 0.47 3.51
CA ASP A 164 21.74 0.62 4.00
C ASP A 164 22.49 -0.71 4.04
N MET A 165 21.82 -1.82 4.40
CA MET A 165 22.42 -3.16 4.33
C MET A 165 22.81 -3.51 2.88
N VAL A 166 21.93 -3.25 1.92
CA VAL A 166 22.20 -3.48 0.49
C VAL A 166 23.37 -2.61 0.02
N LYS A 167 23.41 -1.34 0.41
CA LYS A 167 24.54 -0.44 0.14
C LYS A 167 25.85 -1.00 0.68
N GLN A 168 25.85 -1.43 1.93
CA GLN A 168 27.05 -1.99 2.55
C GLN A 168 27.59 -3.19 1.76
N VAL A 169 26.71 -4.10 1.34
CA VAL A 169 27.08 -5.28 0.52
C VAL A 169 27.71 -4.85 -0.80
N VAL A 170 27.13 -3.89 -1.51
CA VAL A 170 27.64 -3.42 -2.81
C VAL A 170 28.98 -2.71 -2.65
N VAL A 171 29.12 -1.83 -1.65
CA VAL A 171 30.37 -1.07 -1.41
C VAL A 171 31.51 -2.02 -0.99
N GLU A 172 31.25 -2.95 -0.05
CA GLU A 172 32.30 -3.84 0.47
C GLU A 172 32.78 -4.86 -0.56
N ARG A 173 31.87 -5.37 -1.40
CA ARG A 173 32.23 -6.44 -2.35
C ARG A 173 32.64 -5.94 -3.73
N LEU A 174 32.09 -4.81 -4.18
CA LEU A 174 32.33 -4.31 -5.55
C LEU A 174 33.08 -2.99 -5.59
N ALA A 175 33.33 -2.33 -4.44
CA ALA A 175 33.92 -0.99 -4.35
C ALA A 175 33.21 0.05 -5.24
N GLN A 176 31.90 -0.14 -5.53
CA GLN A 176 31.13 0.78 -6.35
C GLN A 176 30.60 1.96 -5.52
N ASP A 177 30.66 3.17 -6.09
CA ASP A 177 30.04 4.35 -5.47
C ASP A 177 28.52 4.17 -5.41
N THR A 178 28.00 3.92 -4.22
CA THR A 178 26.60 3.57 -3.98
C THR A 178 25.93 4.61 -3.12
N ARG A 179 24.76 5.06 -3.55
CA ARG A 179 23.94 6.06 -2.84
C ARG A 179 22.59 5.48 -2.48
N VAL A 180 22.09 5.84 -1.30
CA VAL A 180 20.74 5.50 -0.84
C VAL A 180 19.87 6.74 -0.88
N THR A 181 18.64 6.55 -1.35
CA THR A 181 17.57 7.55 -1.29
C THR A 181 16.37 6.89 -0.65
N VAL A 182 15.96 7.37 0.52
CA VAL A 182 14.73 6.95 1.20
C VAL A 182 13.66 7.96 0.89
N LEU A 183 12.63 7.56 0.13
CA LEU A 183 11.56 8.49 -0.25
C LEU A 183 10.64 8.84 0.92
N GLY A 184 10.35 7.89 1.79
CA GLY A 184 9.53 8.12 2.98
C GLY A 184 8.16 8.73 2.66
N HIS A 185 7.69 9.62 3.52
CA HIS A 185 6.33 10.16 3.49
C HIS A 185 5.99 11.08 2.29
N VAL A 186 6.97 11.53 1.49
CA VAL A 186 6.69 12.30 0.27
C VAL A 186 5.85 11.50 -0.74
N GLN A 187 5.89 10.17 -0.66
CA GLN A 187 5.05 9.27 -1.46
C GLN A 187 3.55 9.41 -1.18
N ARG A 188 3.17 9.95 -0.02
CA ARG A 188 1.77 10.19 0.38
C ARG A 188 1.24 11.53 -0.07
N GLY A 189 2.12 12.41 -0.55
CA GLY A 189 1.79 13.79 -0.88
C GLY A 189 1.64 14.06 -2.37
N GLY A 190 1.45 15.34 -2.69
CA GLY A 190 1.34 15.84 -4.05
C GLY A 190 -0.06 15.75 -4.63
N ALA A 191 -0.17 16.09 -5.92
CA ALA A 191 -1.43 16.03 -6.64
C ALA A 191 -1.80 14.57 -6.97
N PRO A 192 -3.06 14.17 -6.83
CA PRO A 192 -3.50 12.84 -7.22
C PRO A 192 -3.42 12.67 -8.74
N SER A 193 -3.10 11.45 -9.18
CA SER A 193 -3.09 11.07 -10.58
C SER A 193 -4.50 11.13 -11.21
N ALA A 194 -4.57 11.12 -12.54
CA ALA A 194 -5.85 11.05 -13.24
C ALA A 194 -6.63 9.78 -12.86
N PHE A 195 -5.92 8.65 -12.71
CA PHE A 195 -6.53 7.38 -12.30
C PHE A 195 -7.17 7.50 -10.91
N ASP A 196 -6.44 7.97 -9.90
CA ASP A 196 -6.97 8.10 -8.54
C ASP A 196 -8.13 9.09 -8.44
N ARG A 197 -8.14 10.16 -9.25
CA ARG A 197 -9.26 11.11 -9.31
C ARG A 197 -10.54 10.41 -9.82
N VAL A 198 -10.44 9.64 -10.90
CA VAL A 198 -11.57 8.88 -11.46
C VAL A 198 -11.98 7.78 -10.50
N LEU A 199 -11.03 7.05 -9.93
CA LEU A 199 -11.29 5.99 -8.96
C LEU A 199 -12.04 6.52 -7.74
N GLY A 200 -11.58 7.62 -7.15
CA GLY A 200 -12.23 8.26 -6.00
C GLY A 200 -13.66 8.70 -6.30
N CYS A 201 -13.91 9.30 -7.48
CA CYS A 201 -15.26 9.67 -7.91
C CYS A 201 -16.18 8.45 -8.06
N ARG A 202 -15.72 7.39 -8.72
CA ARG A 202 -16.49 6.15 -8.95
C ARG A 202 -16.81 5.44 -7.62
N MET A 203 -15.80 5.26 -6.78
CA MET A 203 -15.96 4.63 -5.47
C MET A 203 -16.90 5.43 -4.58
N GLY A 204 -16.79 6.77 -4.59
CA GLY A 204 -17.67 7.65 -3.83
C GLY A 204 -19.13 7.58 -4.29
N ALA A 205 -19.39 7.59 -5.59
CA ALA A 205 -20.73 7.44 -6.15
C ALA A 205 -21.35 6.09 -5.76
N GLU A 206 -20.60 5.00 -5.94
CA GLU A 206 -21.08 3.65 -5.59
C GLU A 206 -21.32 3.50 -4.07
N ALA A 207 -20.47 4.11 -3.24
CA ALA A 207 -20.67 4.10 -1.79
C ALA A 207 -21.96 4.82 -1.35
N VAL A 208 -22.32 5.91 -2.02
CA VAL A 208 -23.59 6.60 -1.78
C VAL A 208 -24.76 5.74 -2.22
N LEU A 209 -24.70 5.15 -3.43
CA LEU A 209 -25.75 4.24 -3.92
C LEU A 209 -25.92 3.04 -2.97
N ALA A 210 -24.81 2.47 -2.50
CA ALA A 210 -24.85 1.36 -1.54
C ALA A 210 -25.53 1.74 -0.22
N LEU A 211 -25.33 2.97 0.27
CA LEU A 211 -26.02 3.46 1.48
C LEU A 211 -27.50 3.77 1.22
N MET A 212 -27.85 4.25 0.03
CA MET A 212 -29.25 4.50 -0.34
C MET A 212 -30.06 3.20 -0.45
N ASP A 213 -29.44 2.12 -0.92
CA ASP A 213 -30.04 0.79 -1.04
C ASP A 213 -30.07 0.02 0.29
N ALA A 214 -29.32 0.51 1.31
CA ALA A 214 -29.13 -0.23 2.54
C ALA A 214 -30.38 -0.26 3.41
N THR A 215 -30.65 -1.40 4.00
CA THR A 215 -31.69 -1.66 5.00
C THR A 215 -31.05 -1.95 6.36
N PRO A 216 -31.82 -2.02 7.46
CA PRO A 216 -31.31 -2.42 8.77
C PRO A 216 -30.60 -3.78 8.79
N SER A 217 -30.97 -4.68 7.88
CA SER A 217 -30.38 -6.02 7.76
C SER A 217 -29.18 -6.07 6.80
N THR A 218 -28.87 -4.99 6.07
CA THR A 218 -27.76 -4.96 5.11
C THR A 218 -26.41 -5.04 5.85
N PRO A 219 -25.52 -6.00 5.52
CA PRO A 219 -24.20 -6.08 6.12
C PRO A 219 -23.34 -4.87 5.71
N ALA A 220 -22.33 -4.55 6.53
CA ALA A 220 -21.34 -3.56 6.14
C ALA A 220 -20.57 -4.02 4.91
N ALA A 221 -20.36 -3.12 3.96
CA ALA A 221 -19.67 -3.40 2.71
C ALA A 221 -18.50 -2.45 2.48
N VAL A 222 -17.56 -2.89 1.65
CA VAL A 222 -16.50 -2.06 1.07
C VAL A 222 -16.78 -1.92 -0.42
N VAL A 223 -16.70 -0.72 -0.94
CA VAL A 223 -16.68 -0.50 -2.38
C VAL A 223 -15.27 -0.80 -2.89
N SER A 224 -15.18 -1.72 -3.80
CA SER A 224 -13.94 -2.30 -4.32
C SER A 224 -13.88 -2.17 -5.84
N LEU A 225 -12.68 -2.20 -6.38
CA LEU A 225 -12.43 -2.31 -7.81
C LEU A 225 -12.19 -3.79 -8.16
N ASP A 226 -12.97 -4.30 -9.10
CA ASP A 226 -12.78 -5.63 -9.71
C ASP A 226 -12.69 -5.43 -11.24
N GLY A 227 -11.48 -5.51 -11.80
CA GLY A 227 -11.19 -5.08 -13.15
C GLY A 227 -11.60 -3.63 -13.39
N ASN A 228 -12.64 -3.41 -14.20
CA ASN A 228 -13.20 -2.08 -14.46
C ASN A 228 -14.53 -1.81 -13.73
N ALA A 229 -14.99 -2.71 -12.89
CA ALA A 229 -16.25 -2.55 -12.18
C ALA A 229 -16.05 -2.07 -10.74
N ALA A 230 -16.90 -1.14 -10.28
CA ALA A 230 -17.06 -0.89 -8.86
C ALA A 230 -18.04 -1.94 -8.31
N VAL A 231 -17.60 -2.71 -7.32
CA VAL A 231 -18.37 -3.79 -6.71
C VAL A 231 -18.48 -3.59 -5.20
N ARG A 232 -19.52 -4.18 -4.59
CA ARG A 232 -19.73 -4.16 -3.14
C ARG A 232 -19.32 -5.51 -2.57
N VAL A 233 -18.31 -5.52 -1.72
CA VAL A 233 -17.78 -6.73 -1.08
C VAL A 233 -18.06 -6.66 0.43
N PRO A 234 -18.42 -7.77 1.10
CA PRO A 234 -18.62 -7.77 2.55
C PRO A 234 -17.35 -7.29 3.27
N LEU A 235 -17.51 -6.29 4.16
CA LEU A 235 -16.36 -5.64 4.82
C LEU A 235 -15.53 -6.64 5.62
N MET A 236 -16.16 -7.55 6.36
CA MET A 236 -15.43 -8.49 7.20
C MET A 236 -14.63 -9.51 6.42
N ASP A 237 -15.14 -9.96 5.27
CA ASP A 237 -14.40 -10.88 4.38
C ASP A 237 -13.08 -10.25 3.91
N CYS A 238 -13.11 -8.96 3.61
CA CYS A 238 -11.91 -8.21 3.21
C CYS A 238 -10.93 -8.04 4.37
N VAL A 239 -11.42 -7.64 5.55
CA VAL A 239 -10.59 -7.41 6.74
C VAL A 239 -9.91 -8.70 7.18
N GLU A 240 -10.64 -9.81 7.30
CA GLU A 240 -10.11 -11.10 7.72
C GLU A 240 -9.03 -11.61 6.76
N LYS A 241 -9.27 -11.52 5.44
CA LYS A 241 -8.29 -11.92 4.42
C LYS A 241 -7.03 -11.05 4.47
N THR A 242 -7.19 -9.75 4.70
CA THR A 242 -6.06 -8.81 4.82
C THR A 242 -5.20 -9.14 6.04
N GLN A 243 -5.82 -9.41 7.20
CA GLN A 243 -5.09 -9.78 8.42
C GLN A 243 -4.33 -11.11 8.26
N VAL A 244 -4.93 -12.12 7.63
CA VAL A 244 -4.28 -13.41 7.37
C VAL A 244 -3.08 -13.23 6.43
N ARG A 245 -3.17 -12.38 5.44
CA ARG A 245 -2.05 -12.05 4.53
C ARG A 245 -0.88 -11.42 5.30
N ASN A 246 -1.17 -10.45 6.16
CA ASN A 246 -0.15 -9.74 6.94
C ASN A 246 0.56 -10.62 8.00
N ILE A 247 -0.03 -11.76 8.39
CA ILE A 247 0.59 -12.74 9.31
C ILE A 247 1.49 -13.73 8.56
N ARG A 248 1.25 -13.95 7.27
CA ARG A 248 1.98 -14.93 6.44
C ARG A 248 3.07 -14.30 5.57
N GLY A 249 3.16 -12.96 5.56
CA GLY A 249 4.16 -12.17 4.85
C GLY A 249 5.51 -12.14 5.51
#